data_d7c4bc39c0adbb8cccc86cbf68d97ac5
#
_entry.id   d7c4bc39c0adbb8cccc86cbf68d97ac5
#
_cell.length_a   1.000
_cell.length_b   1.000
_cell.length_c   1.000
_cell.angle_alpha   90.00
_cell.angle_beta   90.00
_cell.angle_gamma   90.00
#
_symmetry.space_group_name_H-M   'P 1'
#
loop_
_entity.id
_entity.type
_entity.pdbx_description
1 polymer ?
#
loop_
_entity_poly.entity_id
_entity_poly.type
_entity_poly.pdbx_seq_one_letter_code
_entity_poly.pdbx_strand_id
1 'polypeptide(L)'
;VQLSVAEDARYRPFTTEALASELADATKGETGRGAIVSADGRRLAASLDAGKVIATPYQIEDPGAAAAALAETLGDAAGSAGEIREKLAGANEGATGGYSVVAEGVEPERAREVSKLGLTGISVTPDEVRTYPNGPLAGQLIGYLGTDQAYGGVEARYDEILKGGQDVELTLDTAVQRELEVALTEAAEEYDGKSALGLVMRVEDGAIVALAHTPGYDNNQFAEAPEEVKRNRILTDPYEPGSTFKPFTMAAALEEGVVSEQDTFMVADSMPVADVVIQDSEAHAPEVLTPGGILQHSRNVGTIQVAQSLGGERLVENIKRFGFGEETGVDLWGENAGIVPPFEEWSGSSIGNIPIGQGLTVTPLQLASGFASLANGGLQVTPHVTSNADTREPGRRVISEKTSSIVRGMLQTVVDEGTGHFARIPGYTVAGKTGTAQKVDPETGFYGDEYVTSFIGFAPAHDPKYLALIAVDEPQKALWGEVVAAPAFQNVMGFTLGYYNVPPDREGTKNDDPPPDPVLAPDAKKEDSIR
;
A
#
# COMPACT_ATOMS: atom_id res chain seq x y z
N VAL A 1 20.59 14.90 -15.45
CA VAL A 1 20.82 13.61 -16.10
C VAL A 1 19.43 13.09 -16.46
N GLN A 2 19.04 13.24 -17.74
CA GLN A 2 17.86 12.55 -18.27
C GLN A 2 18.22 11.07 -18.34
N LEU A 3 17.86 10.31 -17.31
CA LEU A 3 17.76 8.87 -17.42
C LEU A 3 16.58 8.57 -18.37
N SER A 4 16.89 8.10 -19.56
CA SER A 4 15.84 7.59 -20.45
C SER A 4 15.32 6.29 -19.81
N VAL A 5 14.15 6.36 -19.23
CA VAL A 5 13.40 5.23 -18.63
C VAL A 5 13.24 4.04 -19.60
N ALA A 6 13.59 4.23 -20.89
CA ALA A 6 13.49 3.24 -21.94
C ALA A 6 14.64 2.21 -22.01
N GLU A 7 15.74 2.41 -21.29
CA GLU A 7 16.93 1.54 -21.41
C GLU A 7 17.22 0.66 -20.19
N ASP A 8 16.52 0.87 -19.08
CA ASP A 8 16.68 0.02 -17.90
C ASP A 8 15.89 -1.29 -18.10
N ALA A 9 16.57 -2.43 -18.02
CA ALA A 9 15.96 -3.75 -18.21
C ALA A 9 14.84 -4.04 -17.20
N ARG A 10 14.79 -3.33 -16.06
CA ARG A 10 13.74 -3.35 -15.05
C ARG A 10 12.42 -2.77 -15.55
N TYR A 11 12.46 -1.89 -16.56
CA TYR A 11 11.31 -1.20 -17.13
C TYR A 11 10.83 -1.76 -18.47
N ARG A 12 11.22 -2.97 -18.84
CA ARG A 12 10.67 -3.59 -20.05
C ARG A 12 9.19 -3.84 -19.84
N PRO A 13 8.31 -3.20 -20.65
CA PRO A 13 6.89 -3.44 -20.53
C PRO A 13 6.60 -4.92 -20.83
N PHE A 14 5.88 -5.58 -19.93
CA PHE A 14 5.34 -6.92 -20.15
C PHE A 14 4.15 -6.89 -21.12
N THR A 15 4.18 -6.04 -22.12
CA THR A 15 3.16 -6.00 -23.15
C THR A 15 3.68 -6.73 -24.37
N THR A 16 3.07 -7.85 -24.70
CA THR A 16 3.14 -8.28 -26.09
C THR A 16 2.49 -7.17 -26.91
N GLU A 17 3.18 -6.67 -27.96
CA GLU A 17 2.67 -5.62 -28.86
C GLU A 17 1.26 -5.95 -29.39
N ALA A 18 0.91 -7.22 -29.48
CA ALA A 18 -0.42 -7.69 -29.86
C ALA A 18 -1.50 -7.26 -28.85
N LEU A 19 -1.27 -7.44 -27.53
CA LEU A 19 -2.26 -7.09 -26.49
C LEU A 19 -2.46 -5.58 -26.41
N ALA A 20 -1.39 -4.80 -26.57
CA ALA A 20 -1.45 -3.34 -26.57
C ALA A 20 -2.19 -2.80 -27.81
N SER A 21 -2.07 -3.47 -28.97
CA SER A 21 -2.79 -3.11 -30.21
C SER A 21 -4.28 -3.46 -30.11
N GLU A 22 -4.62 -4.63 -29.56
CA GLU A 22 -6.02 -5.03 -29.37
C GLU A 22 -6.75 -4.15 -28.35
N LEU A 23 -6.05 -3.73 -27.29
CA LEU A 23 -6.60 -2.82 -26.26
C LEU A 23 -6.76 -1.37 -26.76
N ALA A 24 -5.95 -0.94 -27.73
CA ALA A 24 -6.10 0.38 -28.36
C ALA A 24 -7.31 0.42 -29.32
N ASP A 25 -7.64 -0.70 -29.94
CA ASP A 25 -8.75 -0.84 -30.90
C ASP A 25 -10.05 -1.35 -30.25
N ALA A 26 -10.04 -1.76 -28.97
CA ALA A 26 -11.27 -2.08 -28.24
C ALA A 26 -12.10 -0.81 -28.05
N THR A 27 -12.72 -0.37 -29.14
CA THR A 27 -13.78 0.63 -29.12
C THR A 27 -14.91 0.14 -28.22
N LYS A 28 -15.37 1.02 -27.32
CA LYS A 28 -16.56 0.94 -26.49
C LYS A 28 -17.61 -0.01 -27.08
N GLY A 29 -17.71 -1.21 -26.53
CA GLY A 29 -18.95 -1.95 -26.59
C GLY A 29 -19.98 -1.13 -25.80
N GLU A 30 -21.10 -0.77 -26.44
CA GLU A 30 -22.14 0.08 -25.82
C GLU A 30 -22.82 -0.54 -24.59
N THR A 31 -22.39 -1.72 -24.11
CA THR A 31 -23.05 -2.51 -23.05
C THR A 31 -22.09 -3.22 -22.10
N GLY A 32 -20.77 -3.03 -22.18
CA GLY A 32 -19.79 -3.74 -21.37
C GLY A 32 -19.47 -3.07 -20.02
N ARG A 33 -18.87 -3.85 -19.09
CA ARG A 33 -18.35 -3.33 -17.83
C ARG A 33 -17.25 -2.28 -18.09
N GLY A 34 -17.35 -1.10 -17.46
CA GLY A 34 -16.41 0.02 -17.60
C GLY A 34 -14.98 -0.36 -17.25
N ALA A 35 -14.01 0.37 -17.79
CA ALA A 35 -12.60 0.16 -17.53
C ALA A 35 -12.18 0.79 -16.19
N ILE A 36 -11.10 0.26 -15.59
CA ILE A 36 -10.34 0.94 -14.55
C ILE A 36 -9.09 1.51 -15.22
N VAL A 37 -8.88 2.82 -15.09
CA VAL A 37 -7.84 3.56 -15.80
C VAL A 37 -6.95 4.28 -14.79
N SER A 38 -5.63 4.21 -14.98
CA SER A 38 -4.66 4.93 -14.15
C SER A 38 -4.57 6.42 -14.52
N ALA A 39 -3.93 7.23 -13.67
CA ALA A 39 -3.72 8.65 -13.91
C ALA A 39 -2.90 8.95 -15.18
N ASP A 40 -1.99 8.04 -15.57
CA ASP A 40 -1.22 8.11 -16.82
C ASP A 40 -1.96 7.53 -18.04
N GLY A 41 -3.28 7.24 -17.90
CA GLY A 41 -4.18 6.84 -18.98
C GLY A 41 -4.10 5.38 -19.40
N ARG A 42 -3.44 4.51 -18.64
CA ARG A 42 -3.36 3.07 -18.95
C ARG A 42 -4.56 2.34 -18.39
N ARG A 43 -5.08 1.39 -19.16
CA ARG A 43 -6.14 0.49 -18.69
C ARG A 43 -5.54 -0.55 -17.75
N LEU A 44 -6.00 -0.54 -16.50
CA LEU A 44 -5.62 -1.49 -15.45
C LEU A 44 -6.57 -2.70 -15.42
N ALA A 45 -7.84 -2.47 -15.77
CA ALA A 45 -8.83 -3.50 -16.01
C ALA A 45 -9.71 -3.11 -17.18
N ALA A 46 -10.03 -4.08 -18.04
CA ALA A 46 -10.88 -3.89 -19.20
C ALA A 46 -11.73 -5.13 -19.46
N SER A 47 -12.91 -4.96 -20.05
CA SER A 47 -13.74 -6.06 -20.56
C SER A 47 -13.51 -6.22 -22.06
N LEU A 48 -13.27 -7.44 -22.47
CA LEU A 48 -13.13 -7.81 -23.87
C LEU A 48 -14.36 -8.56 -24.34
N ASP A 49 -14.81 -8.26 -25.55
CA ASP A 49 -15.89 -9.01 -26.19
C ASP A 49 -15.50 -10.49 -26.31
N ALA A 50 -16.42 -11.36 -25.97
CA ALA A 50 -16.25 -12.80 -26.04
C ALA A 50 -17.54 -13.48 -26.50
N GLY A 51 -17.48 -14.77 -26.70
CA GLY A 51 -18.64 -15.61 -26.98
C GLY A 51 -18.83 -16.67 -25.90
N LYS A 52 -20.07 -16.91 -25.51
CA LYS A 52 -20.47 -18.06 -24.69
C LYS A 52 -21.11 -19.11 -25.58
N VAL A 53 -20.53 -20.30 -25.58
CA VAL A 53 -21.07 -21.45 -26.32
C VAL A 53 -22.00 -22.23 -25.42
N ILE A 54 -23.27 -22.32 -25.84
CA ILE A 54 -24.36 -22.95 -25.09
C ILE A 54 -24.85 -24.15 -25.89
N ALA A 55 -25.07 -25.26 -25.22
CA ALA A 55 -25.71 -26.45 -25.76
C ALA A 55 -27.14 -26.61 -25.23
N THR A 56 -28.04 -27.04 -26.11
CA THR A 56 -29.38 -27.51 -25.77
C THR A 56 -29.43 -29.01 -26.00
N PRO A 57 -29.09 -29.84 -24.96
CA PRO A 57 -28.80 -31.26 -25.14
C PRO A 57 -29.85 -32.09 -25.87
N TYR A 58 -31.11 -31.82 -25.60
CA TYR A 58 -32.23 -32.56 -26.25
C TYR A 58 -32.39 -32.31 -27.74
N GLN A 59 -31.67 -31.30 -28.29
CA GLN A 59 -31.67 -31.00 -29.74
C GLN A 59 -30.48 -31.61 -30.48
N ILE A 60 -29.49 -32.17 -29.74
CA ILE A 60 -28.25 -32.67 -30.33
C ILE A 60 -28.45 -34.15 -30.68
N GLU A 61 -28.44 -34.47 -31.96
CA GLU A 61 -28.63 -35.86 -32.47
C GLU A 61 -27.41 -36.73 -32.20
N ASP A 62 -26.20 -36.21 -32.43
CA ASP A 62 -24.91 -36.91 -32.18
C ASP A 62 -23.99 -36.10 -31.28
N PRO A 63 -24.07 -36.28 -29.94
CA PRO A 63 -23.21 -35.59 -29.01
C PRO A 63 -21.70 -35.90 -29.18
N GLY A 64 -21.35 -37.06 -29.75
CA GLY A 64 -19.97 -37.43 -29.99
C GLY A 64 -19.35 -36.65 -31.15
N ALA A 65 -20.04 -36.58 -32.28
CA ALA A 65 -19.61 -35.78 -33.44
C ALA A 65 -19.57 -34.28 -33.10
N ALA A 66 -20.58 -33.77 -32.39
CA ALA A 66 -20.63 -32.38 -31.96
C ALA A 66 -19.48 -32.04 -31.00
N ALA A 67 -19.20 -32.91 -30.03
CA ALA A 67 -18.09 -32.71 -29.11
C ALA A 67 -16.71 -32.70 -29.79
N ALA A 68 -16.51 -33.57 -30.79
CA ALA A 68 -15.27 -33.62 -31.54
C ALA A 68 -15.08 -32.31 -32.37
N ALA A 69 -16.12 -31.84 -33.05
CA ALA A 69 -16.06 -30.60 -33.82
C ALA A 69 -15.83 -29.36 -32.92
N LEU A 70 -16.50 -29.31 -31.77
CA LEU A 70 -16.30 -28.22 -30.78
C LEU A 70 -14.91 -28.24 -30.17
N ALA A 71 -14.36 -29.43 -29.83
CA ALA A 71 -13.00 -29.54 -29.30
C ALA A 71 -11.95 -29.10 -30.33
N GLU A 72 -12.13 -29.44 -31.60
CA GLU A 72 -11.25 -28.99 -32.68
C GLU A 72 -11.29 -27.48 -32.89
N THR A 73 -12.46 -26.86 -32.78
CA THR A 73 -12.64 -25.41 -33.01
C THR A 73 -12.23 -24.58 -31.80
N LEU A 74 -12.59 -25.01 -30.58
CA LEU A 74 -12.37 -24.28 -29.34
C LEU A 74 -11.01 -24.53 -28.73
N GLY A 75 -10.35 -25.68 -29.04
CA GLY A 75 -9.09 -26.07 -28.43
C GLY A 75 -9.21 -26.19 -26.91
N ASP A 76 -8.15 -25.79 -26.19
CA ASP A 76 -8.06 -25.92 -24.74
C ASP A 76 -9.14 -25.13 -23.96
N ALA A 77 -9.76 -24.13 -24.60
CA ALA A 77 -10.77 -23.26 -23.95
C ALA A 77 -12.05 -24.00 -23.51
N ALA A 78 -12.37 -25.15 -24.15
CA ALA A 78 -13.58 -25.91 -23.83
C ALA A 78 -13.28 -27.24 -23.08
N GLY A 79 -12.00 -27.61 -22.96
CA GLY A 79 -11.56 -28.89 -22.46
C GLY A 79 -11.52 -29.98 -23.52
N SER A 80 -11.35 -31.23 -23.10
CA SER A 80 -11.29 -32.40 -23.99
C SER A 80 -12.64 -32.71 -24.64
N ALA A 81 -12.60 -33.38 -25.79
CA ALA A 81 -13.83 -33.84 -26.45
C ALA A 81 -14.70 -34.76 -25.55
N GLY A 82 -14.07 -35.47 -24.58
CA GLY A 82 -14.77 -36.26 -23.57
C GLY A 82 -15.59 -35.41 -22.60
N GLU A 83 -14.98 -34.35 -22.05
CA GLU A 83 -15.62 -33.39 -21.15
C GLU A 83 -16.73 -32.61 -21.85
N ILE A 84 -16.48 -32.17 -23.07
CA ILE A 84 -17.50 -31.51 -23.89
C ILE A 84 -18.69 -32.46 -24.10
N ARG A 85 -18.42 -33.73 -24.46
CA ARG A 85 -19.49 -34.72 -24.66
C ARG A 85 -20.36 -34.91 -23.41
N GLU A 86 -19.77 -34.90 -22.21
CA GLU A 86 -20.53 -34.98 -20.97
C GLU A 86 -21.42 -33.77 -20.78
N LYS A 87 -20.92 -32.56 -21.06
CA LYS A 87 -21.71 -31.31 -21.02
C LYS A 87 -22.87 -31.36 -22.06
N LEU A 88 -22.62 -31.91 -23.26
CA LEU A 88 -23.63 -32.07 -24.33
C LEU A 88 -24.67 -33.15 -23.98
N ALA A 89 -24.32 -34.15 -23.22
CA ALA A 89 -25.24 -35.23 -22.81
C ALA A 89 -26.21 -34.80 -21.68
N GLY A 90 -26.05 -33.61 -21.12
CA GLY A 90 -26.91 -33.09 -20.04
C GLY A 90 -26.66 -33.76 -18.68
N ALA A 91 -25.48 -34.36 -18.49
CA ALA A 91 -25.13 -35.10 -17.29
C ALA A 91 -24.83 -34.23 -16.05
N ASN A 92 -24.87 -32.91 -16.16
CA ASN A 92 -24.68 -32.04 -15.00
C ASN A 92 -25.99 -31.86 -14.23
N GLU A 93 -26.08 -32.45 -13.06
CA GLU A 93 -27.11 -32.21 -12.05
C GLU A 93 -27.11 -30.72 -11.65
N GLY A 94 -27.94 -29.92 -12.27
CA GLY A 94 -28.06 -28.49 -12.02
C GLY A 94 -28.58 -27.66 -13.19
N ALA A 95 -28.75 -28.24 -14.38
CA ALA A 95 -29.32 -27.56 -15.54
C ALA A 95 -30.82 -27.26 -15.33
N THR A 96 -31.11 -26.18 -14.64
CA THR A 96 -32.43 -25.58 -14.61
C THR A 96 -32.64 -24.86 -15.93
N GLY A 97 -33.37 -25.46 -16.84
CA GLY A 97 -33.79 -24.80 -18.07
C GLY A 97 -33.47 -25.49 -19.40
N GLY A 98 -32.90 -26.69 -19.40
CA GLY A 98 -32.69 -27.47 -20.61
C GLY A 98 -31.52 -27.02 -21.50
N TYR A 99 -30.59 -26.24 -20.98
CA TYR A 99 -29.33 -25.89 -21.65
C TYR A 99 -28.10 -26.14 -20.73
N SER A 100 -26.95 -26.30 -21.34
CA SER A 100 -25.66 -26.49 -20.69
C SER A 100 -24.63 -25.52 -21.27
N VAL A 101 -23.78 -24.92 -20.45
CA VAL A 101 -22.67 -24.09 -20.91
C VAL A 101 -21.49 -24.96 -21.29
N VAL A 102 -21.08 -24.89 -22.54
CA VAL A 102 -19.95 -25.67 -23.09
C VAL A 102 -18.64 -24.92 -22.82
N ALA A 103 -18.59 -23.64 -23.18
CA ALA A 103 -17.44 -22.76 -22.96
C ALA A 103 -17.89 -21.31 -22.76
N GLU A 104 -17.19 -20.59 -21.92
CA GLU A 104 -17.33 -19.14 -21.70
C GLU A 104 -16.05 -18.43 -22.11
N GLY A 105 -16.12 -17.12 -22.34
CA GLY A 105 -14.94 -16.31 -22.66
C GLY A 105 -14.26 -16.70 -23.96
N VAL A 106 -15.00 -17.26 -24.92
CA VAL A 106 -14.45 -17.71 -26.20
C VAL A 106 -14.12 -16.49 -27.07
N GLU A 107 -12.90 -16.44 -27.59
CA GLU A 107 -12.47 -15.39 -28.52
C GLU A 107 -13.48 -15.18 -29.67
N PRO A 108 -13.76 -13.92 -30.06
CA PRO A 108 -14.80 -13.62 -31.06
C PRO A 108 -14.65 -14.37 -32.39
N GLU A 109 -13.41 -14.62 -32.83
CA GLU A 109 -13.15 -15.38 -34.05
C GLU A 109 -13.56 -16.84 -33.92
N ARG A 110 -13.13 -17.49 -32.82
CA ARG A 110 -13.51 -18.89 -32.53
C ARG A 110 -15.00 -19.04 -32.29
N ALA A 111 -15.62 -18.07 -31.62
CA ALA A 111 -17.07 -18.02 -31.44
C ALA A 111 -17.83 -17.96 -32.78
N ARG A 112 -17.33 -17.17 -33.76
CA ARG A 112 -17.86 -17.14 -35.12
C ARG A 112 -17.63 -18.46 -35.86
N GLU A 113 -16.50 -19.11 -35.67
CA GLU A 113 -16.21 -20.43 -36.25
C GLU A 113 -17.17 -21.49 -35.71
N VAL A 114 -17.40 -21.54 -34.41
CA VAL A 114 -18.41 -22.40 -33.78
C VAL A 114 -19.80 -22.15 -34.42
N SER A 115 -20.18 -20.89 -34.58
CA SER A 115 -21.46 -20.55 -35.22
C SER A 115 -21.55 -21.05 -36.68
N LYS A 116 -20.43 -21.05 -37.43
CA LYS A 116 -20.37 -21.54 -38.83
C LYS A 116 -20.49 -23.07 -38.93
N LEU A 117 -20.17 -23.82 -37.85
CA LEU A 117 -20.36 -25.28 -37.85
C LEU A 117 -21.82 -25.68 -38.04
N GLY A 118 -22.76 -24.79 -37.71
CA GLY A 118 -24.20 -25.05 -37.90
C GLY A 118 -24.73 -26.25 -37.12
N LEU A 119 -24.12 -26.57 -35.98
CA LEU A 119 -24.48 -27.73 -35.14
C LEU A 119 -25.87 -27.49 -34.52
N THR A 120 -26.81 -28.40 -34.77
CA THR A 120 -28.14 -28.35 -34.14
C THR A 120 -28.02 -28.46 -32.63
N GLY A 121 -28.67 -27.55 -31.89
CA GLY A 121 -28.62 -27.52 -30.44
C GLY A 121 -27.38 -26.81 -29.86
N ILE A 122 -26.50 -26.26 -30.70
CA ILE A 122 -25.38 -25.40 -30.26
C ILE A 122 -25.69 -23.96 -30.66
N SER A 123 -25.53 -23.02 -29.74
CA SER A 123 -25.67 -21.61 -29.98
C SER A 123 -24.53 -20.83 -29.36
N VAL A 124 -24.21 -19.68 -29.92
CA VAL A 124 -23.25 -18.74 -29.39
C VAL A 124 -23.99 -17.46 -29.01
N THR A 125 -23.82 -17.04 -27.79
CA THR A 125 -24.35 -15.75 -27.27
C THR A 125 -23.18 -14.80 -26.95
N PRO A 126 -23.41 -13.48 -26.99
CA PRO A 126 -22.43 -12.53 -26.51
C PRO A 126 -22.01 -12.84 -25.07
N ASP A 127 -20.74 -12.65 -24.78
CA ASP A 127 -20.11 -12.80 -23.47
C ASP A 127 -19.01 -11.75 -23.31
N GLU A 128 -18.52 -11.56 -22.12
CA GLU A 128 -17.43 -10.64 -21.81
C GLU A 128 -16.40 -11.31 -20.91
N VAL A 129 -15.14 -11.05 -21.17
CA VAL A 129 -14.04 -11.48 -20.30
C VAL A 129 -13.39 -10.26 -19.68
N ARG A 130 -13.39 -10.23 -18.35
CA ARG A 130 -12.62 -9.24 -17.61
C ARG A 130 -11.14 -9.58 -17.66
N THR A 131 -10.31 -8.63 -18.06
CA THR A 131 -8.86 -8.80 -18.16
C THR A 131 -8.13 -7.70 -17.44
N TYR A 132 -6.95 -8.03 -16.92
CA TYR A 132 -6.04 -7.13 -16.23
C TYR A 132 -4.73 -7.07 -17.00
N PRO A 133 -4.61 -6.14 -17.98
CA PRO A 133 -3.53 -6.17 -18.98
C PRO A 133 -2.13 -6.00 -18.42
N ASN A 134 -2.02 -5.46 -17.21
CA ASN A 134 -0.74 -5.22 -16.55
C ASN A 134 -0.32 -6.36 -15.60
N GLY A 135 -1.03 -7.50 -15.65
CA GLY A 135 -0.74 -8.67 -14.80
C GLY A 135 -0.87 -8.34 -13.31
N PRO A 136 0.17 -8.57 -12.51
CA PRO A 136 0.12 -8.40 -11.05
C PRO A 136 0.15 -6.93 -10.58
N LEU A 137 0.36 -5.95 -11.49
CA LEU A 137 0.51 -4.54 -11.12
C LEU A 137 -0.72 -4.02 -10.36
N ALA A 138 -0.50 -3.51 -9.16
CA ALA A 138 -1.53 -2.97 -8.26
C ALA A 138 -2.66 -3.97 -7.93
N GLY A 139 -2.37 -5.27 -7.92
CA GLY A 139 -3.38 -6.32 -7.82
C GLY A 139 -4.34 -6.16 -6.65
N GLN A 140 -3.82 -5.85 -5.46
CA GLN A 140 -4.63 -5.66 -4.25
C GLN A 140 -5.47 -4.38 -4.27
N LEU A 141 -4.99 -3.35 -4.98
CA LEU A 141 -5.74 -2.10 -5.14
C LEU A 141 -6.89 -2.26 -6.15
N ILE A 142 -6.61 -2.94 -7.27
CA ILE A 142 -7.60 -3.15 -8.33
C ILE A 142 -8.69 -4.11 -7.86
N GLY A 143 -8.34 -5.23 -7.23
CA GLY A 143 -9.26 -6.32 -6.95
C GLY A 143 -9.53 -7.16 -8.22
N TYR A 144 -10.56 -8.01 -8.21
CA TYR A 144 -10.88 -8.87 -9.33
C TYR A 144 -12.38 -9.11 -9.49
N LEU A 145 -12.80 -9.42 -10.70
CA LEU A 145 -14.15 -9.86 -11.01
C LEU A 145 -14.19 -11.41 -10.99
N GLY A 146 -14.91 -11.97 -10.02
CA GLY A 146 -15.21 -13.39 -9.98
C GLY A 146 -16.41 -13.75 -10.85
N THR A 147 -16.85 -14.98 -10.78
CA THR A 147 -17.98 -15.50 -11.60
C THR A 147 -19.32 -14.83 -11.26
N ASP A 148 -19.53 -14.47 -10.00
CA ASP A 148 -20.81 -13.99 -9.47
C ASP A 148 -20.76 -12.52 -9.04
N GLN A 149 -19.61 -12.03 -8.63
CA GLN A 149 -19.46 -10.66 -8.12
C GLN A 149 -18.01 -10.18 -8.21
N ALA A 150 -17.82 -8.88 -7.99
CA ALA A 150 -16.51 -8.27 -7.84
C ALA A 150 -15.97 -8.44 -6.42
N TYR A 151 -14.66 -8.65 -6.28
CA TYR A 151 -13.98 -8.90 -5.01
C TYR A 151 -12.80 -7.95 -4.80
N GLY A 152 -12.79 -7.30 -3.65
CA GLY A 152 -11.70 -6.43 -3.22
C GLY A 152 -11.51 -5.17 -4.06
N GLY A 153 -10.72 -4.25 -3.53
CA GLY A 153 -10.23 -3.08 -4.24
C GLY A 153 -11.28 -2.23 -4.96
N VAL A 154 -10.86 -1.65 -6.06
CA VAL A 154 -11.68 -0.78 -6.92
C VAL A 154 -12.80 -1.55 -7.61
N GLU A 155 -12.55 -2.79 -8.05
CA GLU A 155 -13.58 -3.63 -8.68
C GLU A 155 -14.81 -3.79 -7.80
N ALA A 156 -14.64 -4.09 -6.52
CA ALA A 156 -15.76 -4.24 -5.59
C ALA A 156 -16.37 -2.89 -5.20
N ARG A 157 -15.53 -1.90 -4.89
CA ARG A 157 -16.00 -0.59 -4.41
C ARG A 157 -16.83 0.16 -5.43
N TYR A 158 -16.47 0.05 -6.70
CA TYR A 158 -17.09 0.76 -7.81
C TYR A 158 -17.89 -0.16 -8.74
N ASP A 159 -18.30 -1.33 -8.25
CA ASP A 159 -18.97 -2.38 -9.03
C ASP A 159 -20.21 -1.87 -9.79
N GLU A 160 -21.07 -1.08 -9.14
CA GLU A 160 -22.28 -0.52 -9.76
C GLU A 160 -21.96 0.48 -10.89
N ILE A 161 -20.91 1.29 -10.73
CA ILE A 161 -20.46 2.26 -11.74
C ILE A 161 -19.90 1.50 -12.95
N LEU A 162 -19.03 0.51 -12.68
CA LEU A 162 -18.42 -0.32 -13.68
C LEU A 162 -19.47 -1.15 -14.44
N LYS A 163 -20.44 -1.76 -13.77
CA LYS A 163 -21.58 -2.47 -14.39
C LYS A 163 -22.43 -1.55 -15.27
N GLY A 164 -22.52 -0.27 -14.91
CA GLY A 164 -23.18 0.75 -15.73
C GLY A 164 -22.39 1.17 -16.98
N GLY A 165 -21.25 0.55 -17.28
CA GLY A 165 -20.40 0.87 -18.43
C GLY A 165 -19.57 2.15 -18.27
N GLN A 166 -19.50 2.72 -17.05
CA GLN A 166 -18.71 3.92 -16.78
C GLN A 166 -17.31 3.54 -16.30
N ASP A 167 -16.30 4.21 -16.84
CA ASP A 167 -14.91 4.02 -16.43
C ASP A 167 -14.66 4.65 -15.06
N VAL A 168 -13.73 4.05 -14.31
CA VAL A 168 -13.21 4.59 -13.04
C VAL A 168 -11.77 5.01 -13.24
N GLU A 169 -11.52 6.31 -13.09
CA GLU A 169 -10.19 6.89 -13.19
C GLU A 169 -9.53 6.95 -11.82
N LEU A 170 -8.32 6.40 -11.71
CA LEU A 170 -7.54 6.36 -10.49
C LEU A 170 -6.53 7.50 -10.40
N THR A 171 -6.11 7.82 -9.19
CA THR A 171 -4.96 8.69 -8.91
C THR A 171 -3.62 7.96 -9.04
N LEU A 172 -3.65 6.62 -9.12
CA LEU A 172 -2.49 5.77 -9.28
C LEU A 172 -1.79 6.02 -10.62
N ASP A 173 -0.46 6.17 -10.56
CA ASP A 173 0.43 6.25 -11.71
C ASP A 173 1.21 4.96 -11.88
N THR A 174 1.16 4.37 -13.07
CA THR A 174 1.72 3.02 -13.28
C THR A 174 3.24 2.97 -13.19
N ALA A 175 3.95 4.08 -13.46
CA ALA A 175 5.39 4.13 -13.35
C ALA A 175 5.82 4.17 -11.87
N VAL A 176 5.17 5.01 -11.05
CA VAL A 176 5.44 5.09 -9.61
C VAL A 176 5.03 3.80 -8.90
N GLN A 177 3.88 3.22 -9.30
CA GLN A 177 3.41 1.93 -8.77
C GLN A 177 4.44 0.82 -8.99
N ARG A 178 4.97 0.72 -10.20
CA ARG A 178 5.98 -0.29 -10.56
C ARG A 178 7.26 -0.10 -9.76
N GLU A 179 7.75 1.14 -9.63
CA GLU A 179 8.94 1.43 -8.82
C GLU A 179 8.72 1.01 -7.36
N LEU A 180 7.54 1.31 -6.81
CA LEU A 180 7.19 0.90 -5.44
C LEU A 180 7.20 -0.64 -5.30
N GLU A 181 6.56 -1.38 -6.22
CA GLU A 181 6.52 -2.84 -6.17
C GLU A 181 7.90 -3.49 -6.27
N VAL A 182 8.77 -2.93 -7.14
CA VAL A 182 10.17 -3.39 -7.28
C VAL A 182 10.93 -3.14 -5.98
N ALA A 183 10.88 -1.93 -5.44
CA ALA A 183 11.59 -1.56 -4.21
C ALA A 183 11.14 -2.40 -3.00
N LEU A 184 9.83 -2.69 -2.89
CA LEU A 184 9.30 -3.53 -1.83
C LEU A 184 9.75 -5.00 -1.97
N THR A 185 9.78 -5.51 -3.19
CA THR A 185 10.24 -6.88 -3.45
C THR A 185 11.72 -7.04 -3.14
N GLU A 186 12.54 -6.10 -3.64
CA GLU A 186 13.99 -6.07 -3.37
C GLU A 186 14.27 -5.98 -1.87
N ALA A 187 13.57 -5.09 -1.13
CA ALA A 187 13.76 -4.97 0.32
C ALA A 187 13.34 -6.24 1.08
N ALA A 188 12.22 -6.88 0.70
CA ALA A 188 11.81 -8.13 1.32
C ALA A 188 12.81 -9.26 1.06
N GLU A 189 13.31 -9.40 -0.17
CA GLU A 189 14.29 -10.43 -0.55
C GLU A 189 15.67 -10.18 0.10
N GLU A 190 16.16 -8.94 0.07
CA GLU A 190 17.46 -8.57 0.63
C GLU A 190 17.55 -8.88 2.12
N TYR A 191 16.50 -8.52 2.87
CA TYR A 191 16.50 -8.68 4.34
C TYR A 191 15.79 -9.96 4.81
N ASP A 192 15.43 -10.86 3.89
CA ASP A 192 14.73 -12.12 4.21
C ASP A 192 13.45 -11.85 5.03
N GLY A 193 12.72 -10.82 4.59
CA GLY A 193 11.47 -10.40 5.20
C GLY A 193 10.30 -11.25 4.72
N LYS A 194 9.34 -11.50 5.58
CA LYS A 194 8.12 -12.25 5.25
C LYS A 194 7.27 -11.55 4.20
N SER A 195 7.24 -10.23 4.26
CA SER A 195 6.53 -9.37 3.32
C SER A 195 7.04 -7.92 3.44
N ALA A 196 6.72 -7.10 2.44
CA ALA A 196 6.89 -5.66 2.54
C ALA A 196 5.64 -4.95 2.01
N LEU A 197 5.40 -3.74 2.49
CA LEU A 197 4.29 -2.90 2.06
C LEU A 197 4.72 -1.44 1.98
N GLY A 198 4.02 -0.68 1.15
CA GLY A 198 4.30 0.75 1.02
C GLY A 198 3.23 1.48 0.22
N LEU A 199 3.24 2.78 0.35
CA LEU A 199 2.41 3.68 -0.43
C LEU A 199 3.15 4.97 -0.73
N VAL A 200 2.76 5.64 -1.81
CA VAL A 200 3.14 7.01 -2.15
C VAL A 200 1.89 7.86 -2.25
N MET A 201 1.86 8.99 -1.55
CA MET A 201 0.70 9.87 -1.47
C MET A 201 1.09 11.32 -1.76
N ARG A 202 0.27 12.03 -2.51
CA ARG A 202 0.42 13.47 -2.69
C ARG A 202 -0.01 14.20 -1.42
N VAL A 203 0.86 15.06 -0.91
CA VAL A 203 0.68 15.73 0.40
C VAL A 203 -0.44 16.77 0.38
N GLU A 204 -0.67 17.40 -0.75
CA GLU A 204 -1.62 18.50 -0.91
C GLU A 204 -3.07 18.07 -0.69
N ASP A 205 -3.46 16.91 -1.22
CA ASP A 205 -4.86 16.48 -1.27
C ASP A 205 -5.12 15.04 -0.82
N GLY A 206 -4.07 14.26 -0.53
CA GLY A 206 -4.19 12.87 -0.10
C GLY A 206 -4.36 11.87 -1.26
N ALA A 207 -4.13 12.26 -2.52
CA ALA A 207 -4.18 11.36 -3.66
C ALA A 207 -3.11 10.25 -3.53
N ILE A 208 -3.54 9.00 -3.52
CA ILE A 208 -2.64 7.84 -3.50
C ILE A 208 -2.17 7.58 -4.92
N VAL A 209 -0.88 7.84 -5.17
CA VAL A 209 -0.28 7.67 -6.50
C VAL A 209 0.36 6.30 -6.70
N ALA A 210 0.66 5.60 -5.62
CA ALA A 210 1.05 4.19 -5.63
C ALA A 210 0.70 3.53 -4.29
N LEU A 211 0.33 2.24 -4.32
CA LEU A 211 0.01 1.46 -3.14
C LEU A 211 0.24 -0.02 -3.44
N ALA A 212 1.12 -0.68 -2.68
CA ALA A 212 1.48 -2.06 -2.93
C ALA A 212 1.88 -2.81 -1.66
N HIS A 213 1.78 -4.12 -1.71
CA HIS A 213 2.51 -5.02 -0.81
C HIS A 213 3.00 -6.26 -1.56
N THR A 214 4.07 -6.86 -1.06
CA THR A 214 4.63 -8.12 -1.57
C THR A 214 4.49 -9.22 -0.50
N PRO A 215 4.23 -10.50 -0.89
CA PRO A 215 3.98 -10.92 -2.26
C PRO A 215 2.67 -10.39 -2.83
N GLY A 216 2.68 -10.06 -4.13
CA GLY A 216 1.50 -9.68 -4.90
C GLY A 216 0.83 -10.88 -5.57
N TYR A 217 -0.19 -10.65 -6.39
CA TYR A 217 -0.83 -11.68 -7.21
C TYR A 217 -1.30 -11.12 -8.56
N ASP A 218 -1.39 -11.98 -9.57
CA ASP A 218 -1.98 -11.62 -10.87
C ASP A 218 -3.50 -11.73 -10.81
N ASN A 219 -4.20 -10.64 -11.05
CA ASN A 219 -5.67 -10.58 -11.02
C ASN A 219 -6.31 -11.48 -12.08
N ASN A 220 -5.60 -11.80 -13.18
CA ASN A 220 -6.08 -12.76 -14.17
C ASN A 220 -6.04 -14.20 -13.63
N GLN A 221 -5.24 -14.48 -12.60
CA GLN A 221 -5.05 -15.79 -11.98
C GLN A 221 -5.52 -15.80 -10.51
N PHE A 222 -6.52 -14.98 -10.19
CA PHE A 222 -7.00 -14.80 -8.81
C PHE A 222 -7.42 -16.10 -8.12
N ALA A 223 -7.91 -17.09 -8.90
CA ALA A 223 -8.35 -18.38 -8.36
C ALA A 223 -7.20 -19.23 -7.81
N GLU A 224 -5.98 -19.04 -8.30
CA GLU A 224 -4.77 -19.76 -7.87
C GLU A 224 -4.05 -19.04 -6.71
N ALA A 225 -4.33 -17.76 -6.50
CA ALA A 225 -3.70 -16.94 -5.49
C ALA A 225 -4.24 -17.24 -4.08
N PRO A 226 -3.38 -17.38 -3.06
CA PRO A 226 -3.80 -17.50 -1.66
C PRO A 226 -4.64 -16.27 -1.22
N GLU A 227 -5.61 -16.49 -0.32
CA GLU A 227 -6.50 -15.42 0.15
C GLU A 227 -5.75 -14.28 0.88
N GLU A 228 -4.68 -14.64 1.61
CA GLU A 228 -3.86 -13.67 2.35
C GLU A 228 -3.17 -12.65 1.46
N VAL A 229 -2.77 -13.00 0.22
CA VAL A 229 -2.10 -12.07 -0.70
C VAL A 229 -3.07 -11.16 -1.46
N LYS A 230 -4.36 -11.47 -1.45
CA LYS A 230 -5.40 -10.67 -2.12
C LYS A 230 -5.88 -9.50 -1.27
N ARG A 231 -5.74 -9.60 0.06
CA ARG A 231 -6.17 -8.58 1.00
C ARG A 231 -5.25 -7.37 0.96
N ASN A 232 -5.82 -6.16 0.93
CA ASN A 232 -5.05 -4.92 0.96
C ASN A 232 -4.60 -4.60 2.41
N ARG A 233 -3.44 -5.10 2.79
CA ARG A 233 -2.87 -4.96 4.15
C ARG A 233 -2.65 -3.52 4.59
N ILE A 234 -2.50 -2.59 3.66
CA ILE A 234 -2.33 -1.15 3.96
C ILE A 234 -3.59 -0.56 4.60
N LEU A 235 -4.76 -1.12 4.27
CA LEU A 235 -6.05 -0.72 4.84
C LEU A 235 -6.47 -1.58 6.02
N THR A 236 -6.15 -2.88 5.98
CA THR A 236 -6.78 -3.88 6.86
C THR A 236 -5.95 -4.27 8.07
N ASP A 237 -4.61 -4.12 8.02
CA ASP A 237 -3.69 -4.66 9.02
C ASP A 237 -3.12 -3.56 9.92
N PRO A 238 -3.73 -3.32 11.10
CA PRO A 238 -3.18 -2.39 12.05
C PRO A 238 -1.98 -3.00 12.76
N TYR A 239 -0.98 -2.18 13.04
CA TYR A 239 0.23 -2.55 13.77
C TYR A 239 0.63 -1.43 14.74
N GLU A 240 1.47 -1.73 15.70
CA GLU A 240 2.05 -0.72 16.57
C GLU A 240 3.10 0.08 15.77
N PRO A 241 2.94 1.41 15.59
CA PRO A 241 3.82 2.19 14.71
C PRO A 241 5.24 2.41 15.27
N GLY A 242 5.44 2.17 16.57
CA GLY A 242 6.71 2.40 17.23
C GLY A 242 7.20 3.84 17.03
N SER A 243 8.50 4.02 16.82
CA SER A 243 9.14 5.35 16.75
C SER A 243 8.62 6.26 15.64
N THR A 244 7.90 5.77 14.64
CA THR A 244 7.23 6.63 13.65
C THR A 244 6.07 7.43 14.26
N PHE A 245 5.64 7.08 15.46
CA PHE A 245 4.59 7.80 16.18
C PHE A 245 5.10 9.01 16.98
N LYS A 246 6.39 9.05 17.35
CA LYS A 246 6.99 10.13 18.17
C LYS A 246 6.77 11.56 17.62
N PRO A 247 6.77 11.80 16.30
CA PRO A 247 6.45 13.12 15.76
C PRO A 247 5.08 13.66 16.18
N PHE A 248 4.07 12.79 16.35
CA PHE A 248 2.73 13.20 16.79
C PHE A 248 2.72 13.60 18.27
N THR A 249 3.44 12.88 19.12
CA THR A 249 3.64 13.25 20.52
C THR A 249 4.33 14.62 20.63
N MET A 250 5.35 14.84 19.80
CA MET A 250 6.07 16.11 19.76
C MET A 250 5.19 17.25 19.25
N ALA A 251 4.46 16.99 18.16
CA ALA A 251 3.50 17.97 17.59
C ALA A 251 2.42 18.35 18.61
N ALA A 252 1.88 17.38 19.35
CA ALA A 252 0.90 17.63 20.40
C ALA A 252 1.44 18.54 21.52
N ALA A 253 2.63 18.28 22.02
CA ALA A 253 3.23 19.08 23.08
C ALA A 253 3.57 20.51 22.63
N LEU A 254 4.04 20.67 21.39
CA LEU A 254 4.29 21.99 20.77
C LEU A 254 3.00 22.77 20.53
N GLU A 255 1.96 22.12 20.02
CA GLU A 255 0.66 22.75 19.71
C GLU A 255 -0.04 23.25 20.98
N GLU A 256 -0.01 22.46 22.04
CA GLU A 256 -0.56 22.84 23.35
C GLU A 256 0.34 23.84 24.12
N GLY A 257 1.51 24.18 23.56
CA GLY A 257 2.44 25.17 24.12
C GLY A 257 3.05 24.77 25.46
N VAL A 258 3.04 23.47 25.82
CA VAL A 258 3.67 22.96 27.05
C VAL A 258 5.15 22.70 26.87
N VAL A 259 5.61 22.62 25.61
CA VAL A 259 7.02 22.47 25.22
C VAL A 259 7.30 23.44 24.06
N SER A 260 8.47 24.02 24.03
CA SER A 260 9.00 24.82 22.93
C SER A 260 10.19 24.12 22.26
N GLU A 261 10.52 24.52 21.03
CA GLU A 261 11.66 23.95 20.27
C GLU A 261 13.03 24.17 20.96
N GLN A 262 13.12 25.16 21.85
CA GLN A 262 14.34 25.52 22.59
C GLN A 262 14.43 24.87 23.96
N ASP A 263 13.37 24.26 24.46
CA ASP A 263 13.40 23.58 25.77
C ASP A 263 14.40 22.42 25.73
N THR A 264 14.95 22.10 26.89
CA THR A 264 15.93 21.03 26.99
C THR A 264 15.54 20.02 28.07
N PHE A 265 15.82 18.77 27.78
CA PHE A 265 15.55 17.64 28.66
C PHE A 265 16.86 16.90 28.97
N MET A 266 17.03 16.50 30.24
CA MET A 266 18.09 15.58 30.61
C MET A 266 17.61 14.15 30.30
N VAL A 267 18.15 13.55 29.27
CA VAL A 267 17.71 12.24 28.74
C VAL A 267 18.74 11.19 29.18
N ALA A 268 18.33 10.27 30.05
CA ALA A 268 19.08 9.07 30.37
C ALA A 268 18.69 7.95 29.40
N ASP A 269 19.47 6.88 29.35
CA ASP A 269 19.18 5.71 28.50
C ASP A 269 18.00 4.84 28.99
N SER A 270 17.54 5.09 30.21
CA SER A 270 16.43 4.39 30.84
C SER A 270 15.71 5.25 31.87
N MET A 271 14.40 4.98 32.05
CA MET A 271 13.61 5.61 33.12
C MET A 271 12.53 4.68 33.65
N PRO A 272 12.23 4.72 34.94
CA PRO A 272 11.09 4.01 35.52
C PRO A 272 9.77 4.75 35.17
N VAL A 273 8.77 4.00 34.72
CA VAL A 273 7.40 4.48 34.51
C VAL A 273 6.46 3.50 35.18
N ALA A 274 5.87 3.89 36.31
CA ALA A 274 5.09 3.01 37.20
C ALA A 274 5.90 1.77 37.62
N ASP A 275 5.49 0.58 37.17
CA ASP A 275 6.07 -0.72 37.51
C ASP A 275 7.03 -1.28 36.44
N VAL A 276 7.28 -0.53 35.37
CA VAL A 276 8.17 -0.92 34.27
C VAL A 276 9.34 0.03 34.13
N VAL A 277 10.45 -0.46 33.58
CA VAL A 277 11.58 0.38 33.14
C VAL A 277 11.60 0.43 31.63
N ILE A 278 11.49 1.64 31.07
CA ILE A 278 11.58 1.84 29.63
C ILE A 278 12.98 2.30 29.29
N GLN A 279 13.53 1.75 28.22
CA GLN A 279 14.89 1.99 27.76
C GLN A 279 14.89 2.60 26.36
N ASP A 280 15.92 3.35 26.04
CA ASP A 280 16.26 3.71 24.68
C ASP A 280 16.83 2.48 23.94
N SER A 281 16.75 2.49 22.62
CA SER A 281 17.22 1.37 21.78
C SER A 281 18.73 1.15 21.85
N GLU A 282 19.47 2.16 22.29
CA GLU A 282 20.91 2.10 22.50
C GLU A 282 21.28 2.69 23.86
N ALA A 283 22.19 2.03 24.58
CA ALA A 283 22.72 2.53 25.81
C ALA A 283 23.60 3.77 25.59
N HIS A 284 23.39 4.82 26.37
CA HIS A 284 24.16 6.06 26.28
C HIS A 284 24.29 6.75 27.64
N ALA A 285 25.29 7.63 27.79
CA ALA A 285 25.38 8.47 28.98
C ALA A 285 24.23 9.52 28.97
N PRO A 286 23.77 9.97 30.15
CA PRO A 286 22.79 11.06 30.19
C PRO A 286 23.25 12.28 29.41
N GLU A 287 22.38 12.77 28.54
CA GLU A 287 22.65 13.90 27.62
C GLU A 287 21.54 14.96 27.70
N VAL A 288 21.85 16.19 27.32
CA VAL A 288 20.88 17.28 27.28
C VAL A 288 20.44 17.46 25.84
N LEU A 289 19.15 17.18 25.57
CA LEU A 289 18.59 17.24 24.26
C LEU A 289 17.42 18.23 24.17
N THR A 290 17.31 18.90 23.02
CA THR A 290 16.09 19.62 22.63
C THR A 290 15.05 18.62 22.10
N PRO A 291 13.76 19.02 21.93
CA PRO A 291 12.75 18.21 21.27
C PRO A 291 13.19 17.70 19.88
N GLY A 292 13.90 18.53 19.11
CA GLY A 292 14.51 18.14 17.84
C GLY A 292 15.58 17.05 18.01
N GLY A 293 16.48 17.20 19.00
CA GLY A 293 17.50 16.19 19.31
C GLY A 293 16.90 14.87 19.79
N ILE A 294 15.79 14.90 20.53
CA ILE A 294 15.05 13.70 20.95
C ILE A 294 14.54 12.93 19.73
N LEU A 295 13.95 13.62 18.75
CA LEU A 295 13.50 13.00 17.50
C LEU A 295 14.67 12.51 16.64
N GLN A 296 15.73 13.32 16.52
CA GLN A 296 16.94 13.03 15.74
C GLN A 296 17.57 11.69 16.15
N HIS A 297 17.73 11.48 17.44
CA HIS A 297 18.29 10.25 18.01
C HIS A 297 17.22 9.19 18.35
N SER A 298 15.96 9.48 18.07
CA SER A 298 14.84 8.57 18.35
C SER A 298 14.73 8.13 19.83
N ARG A 299 15.03 9.02 20.78
CA ARG A 299 15.05 8.70 22.22
C ARG A 299 13.64 8.42 22.75
N ASN A 300 13.43 7.23 23.33
CA ASN A 300 12.20 6.85 24.01
C ASN A 300 11.99 7.68 25.27
N VAL A 301 13.02 7.70 26.13
CA VAL A 301 13.00 8.42 27.42
C VAL A 301 12.68 9.89 27.23
N GLY A 302 13.34 10.56 26.27
CA GLY A 302 13.07 11.96 25.98
C GLY A 302 11.64 12.20 25.49
N THR A 303 11.12 11.33 24.63
CA THR A 303 9.73 11.42 24.14
C THR A 303 8.71 11.25 25.27
N ILE A 304 8.98 10.33 26.20
CA ILE A 304 8.14 10.11 27.38
C ILE A 304 8.13 11.35 28.30
N GLN A 305 9.28 11.99 28.53
CA GLN A 305 9.38 13.22 29.31
C GLN A 305 8.54 14.35 28.69
N VAL A 306 8.57 14.49 27.36
CA VAL A 306 7.71 15.43 26.62
C VAL A 306 6.24 15.09 26.81
N ALA A 307 5.85 13.82 26.69
CA ALA A 307 4.49 13.36 26.91
C ALA A 307 4.00 13.57 28.35
N GLN A 308 4.87 13.35 29.34
CA GLN A 308 4.56 13.64 30.74
C GLN A 308 4.31 15.13 30.99
N SER A 309 5.03 16.02 30.27
CA SER A 309 4.79 17.47 30.34
C SER A 309 3.43 17.85 29.73
N LEU A 310 2.96 17.11 28.74
CA LEU A 310 1.65 17.30 28.12
C LEU A 310 0.50 16.73 28.98
N GLY A 311 0.71 15.55 29.55
CA GLY A 311 -0.31 14.76 30.26
C GLY A 311 -1.08 13.83 29.34
N GLY A 312 -1.46 12.66 29.89
CA GLY A 312 -2.06 11.57 29.10
C GLY A 312 -3.39 11.93 28.43
N GLU A 313 -4.28 12.64 29.11
CA GLU A 313 -5.57 13.04 28.58
C GLU A 313 -5.43 13.92 27.33
N ARG A 314 -4.59 14.97 27.38
CA ARG A 314 -4.32 15.84 26.22
C ARG A 314 -3.61 15.09 25.10
N LEU A 315 -2.75 14.14 25.45
CA LEU A 315 -2.08 13.31 24.43
C LEU A 315 -3.11 12.50 23.65
N VAL A 316 -4.05 11.81 24.30
CA VAL A 316 -5.12 11.04 23.61
C VAL A 316 -6.00 11.95 22.77
N GLU A 317 -6.37 13.13 23.26
CA GLU A 317 -7.16 14.11 22.49
C GLU A 317 -6.45 14.53 21.21
N ASN A 318 -5.14 14.80 21.29
CA ASN A 318 -4.35 15.15 20.12
C ASN A 318 -4.16 13.98 19.16
N ILE A 319 -3.93 12.75 19.66
CA ILE A 319 -3.87 11.53 18.86
C ILE A 319 -5.16 11.38 18.04
N LYS A 320 -6.33 11.49 18.67
CA LYS A 320 -7.63 11.46 17.98
C LYS A 320 -7.82 12.62 17.02
N ARG A 321 -7.30 13.81 17.34
CA ARG A 321 -7.33 14.99 16.43
C ARG A 321 -6.58 14.70 15.12
N PHE A 322 -5.50 13.92 15.14
CA PHE A 322 -4.81 13.43 13.94
C PHE A 322 -5.58 12.34 13.18
N GLY A 323 -6.72 11.86 13.69
CA GLY A 323 -7.56 10.85 13.05
C GLY A 323 -7.21 9.41 13.41
N PHE A 324 -6.30 9.18 14.37
CA PHE A 324 -6.01 7.83 14.85
C PHE A 324 -7.15 7.27 15.69
N GLY A 325 -7.47 6.00 15.48
CA GLY A 325 -8.60 5.32 16.10
C GLY A 325 -9.93 5.48 15.36
N GLU A 326 -9.91 6.11 14.16
CA GLU A 326 -11.04 6.28 13.27
C GLU A 326 -10.63 5.89 11.84
N GLU A 327 -11.58 5.49 10.99
CA GLU A 327 -11.32 5.28 9.56
C GLU A 327 -10.89 6.60 8.90
N THR A 328 -9.94 6.54 7.97
CA THR A 328 -9.47 7.74 7.24
C THR A 328 -10.53 8.28 6.27
N GLY A 329 -11.48 7.42 5.91
CA GLY A 329 -12.52 7.73 4.92
C GLY A 329 -12.03 7.56 3.47
N VAL A 330 -11.00 6.76 3.25
CA VAL A 330 -10.55 6.39 1.90
C VAL A 330 -11.71 5.81 1.09
N ASP A 331 -11.72 6.12 -0.19
CA ASP A 331 -12.75 5.67 -1.13
C ASP A 331 -12.60 4.18 -1.55
N LEU A 332 -12.27 3.32 -0.58
CA LEU A 332 -12.19 1.86 -0.68
C LEU A 332 -12.94 1.22 0.50
N TRP A 333 -13.24 -0.07 0.39
CA TRP A 333 -13.83 -0.84 1.48
C TRP A 333 -12.78 -1.62 2.27
N GLY A 334 -13.14 -1.93 3.52
CA GLY A 334 -12.36 -2.81 4.39
C GLY A 334 -11.31 -2.09 5.21
N GLU A 335 -11.40 -0.77 5.36
CA GLU A 335 -10.53 0.00 6.22
C GLU A 335 -10.70 -0.41 7.69
N ASN A 336 -9.60 -0.50 8.42
CA ASN A 336 -9.56 -0.77 9.85
C ASN A 336 -9.25 0.54 10.59
N ALA A 337 -10.05 0.84 11.61
CA ALA A 337 -9.89 2.05 12.42
C ALA A 337 -8.67 2.04 13.35
N GLY A 338 -7.97 0.91 13.49
CA GLY A 338 -6.94 0.76 14.50
C GLY A 338 -7.50 0.81 15.94
N ILE A 339 -6.62 0.88 16.92
CA ILE A 339 -7.00 0.94 18.34
C ILE A 339 -6.23 2.06 19.04
N VAL A 340 -6.95 3.05 19.55
CA VAL A 340 -6.41 4.09 20.45
C VAL A 340 -7.14 3.97 21.78
N PRO A 341 -6.51 3.42 22.82
CA PRO A 341 -7.15 3.27 24.14
C PRO A 341 -7.57 4.64 24.68
N PRO A 342 -8.83 4.78 25.16
CA PRO A 342 -9.25 6.01 25.83
C PRO A 342 -8.48 6.20 27.14
N PHE A 343 -8.32 7.46 27.59
CA PHE A 343 -7.46 7.77 28.74
C PHE A 343 -7.89 7.06 30.02
N GLU A 344 -9.19 6.83 30.19
CA GLU A 344 -9.77 6.15 31.35
C GLU A 344 -9.37 4.67 31.47
N GLU A 345 -8.91 4.07 30.38
CA GLU A 345 -8.43 2.69 30.33
C GLU A 345 -6.92 2.57 30.50
N TRP A 346 -6.21 3.71 30.62
CA TRP A 346 -4.77 3.70 30.76
C TRP A 346 -4.31 3.09 32.08
N SER A 347 -3.30 2.23 32.00
CA SER A 347 -2.52 1.79 33.16
C SER A 347 -1.49 2.85 33.55
N GLY A 348 -0.82 2.66 34.69
CA GLY A 348 0.27 3.53 35.09
C GLY A 348 1.44 3.59 34.09
N SER A 349 1.66 2.51 33.31
CA SER A 349 2.71 2.42 32.29
C SER A 349 2.30 2.97 30.92
N SER A 350 1.02 3.20 30.65
CA SER A 350 0.53 3.65 29.34
C SER A 350 1.16 4.97 28.87
N ILE A 351 1.43 5.90 29.81
CA ILE A 351 2.14 7.16 29.49
C ILE A 351 3.59 6.94 29.05
N GLY A 352 4.15 5.77 29.28
CA GLY A 352 5.47 5.37 28.82
C GLY A 352 5.45 4.70 27.44
N ASN A 353 4.35 4.06 27.06
CA ASN A 353 4.27 3.25 25.85
C ASN A 353 3.60 4.01 24.69
N ILE A 354 2.43 4.61 24.91
CA ILE A 354 1.65 5.26 23.85
C ILE A 354 2.41 6.40 23.15
N PRO A 355 3.16 7.27 23.86
CA PRO A 355 3.93 8.35 23.23
C PRO A 355 4.98 7.87 22.22
N ILE A 356 5.49 6.67 22.41
CA ILE A 356 6.52 6.06 21.55
C ILE A 356 5.95 5.08 20.51
N GLY A 357 4.61 5.02 20.42
CA GLY A 357 3.91 4.21 19.41
C GLY A 357 3.71 2.75 19.80
N GLN A 358 3.69 2.43 21.11
CA GLN A 358 3.35 1.11 21.65
C GLN A 358 2.06 1.19 22.47
N GLY A 359 1.32 0.09 22.59
CA GLY A 359 0.04 0.06 23.28
C GLY A 359 -1.11 0.75 22.53
N LEU A 360 -0.92 1.08 21.27
CA LEU A 360 -1.94 1.50 20.30
C LEU A 360 -1.64 0.85 18.94
N THR A 361 -2.65 0.70 18.09
CA THR A 361 -2.42 0.18 16.74
C THR A 361 -3.01 1.12 15.70
N VAL A 362 -2.31 1.26 14.58
CA VAL A 362 -2.72 2.08 13.43
C VAL A 362 -2.48 1.33 12.13
N THR A 363 -3.31 1.58 11.13
CA THR A 363 -3.01 1.06 9.78
C THR A 363 -1.89 1.87 9.13
N PRO A 364 -1.16 1.30 8.15
CA PRO A 364 -0.22 2.05 7.33
C PRO A 364 -0.85 3.30 6.70
N LEU A 365 -2.11 3.23 6.27
CA LEU A 365 -2.83 4.36 5.69
C LEU A 365 -3.11 5.47 6.72
N GLN A 366 -3.54 5.12 7.93
CA GLN A 366 -3.71 6.10 9.01
C GLN A 366 -2.40 6.81 9.34
N LEU A 367 -1.29 6.07 9.42
CA LEU A 367 0.02 6.65 9.67
C LEU A 367 0.42 7.63 8.57
N ALA A 368 0.22 7.27 7.30
CA ALA A 368 0.48 8.14 6.17
C ALA A 368 -0.41 9.41 6.16
N SER A 369 -1.71 9.27 6.46
CA SER A 369 -2.64 10.41 6.59
C SER A 369 -2.23 11.37 7.71
N GLY A 370 -1.83 10.83 8.86
CA GLY A 370 -1.28 11.63 9.95
C GLY A 370 -0.01 12.39 9.55
N PHE A 371 0.94 11.72 8.89
CA PHE A 371 2.16 12.36 8.39
C PHE A 371 1.89 13.42 7.33
N ALA A 372 0.89 13.21 6.45
CA ALA A 372 0.47 14.24 5.51
C ALA A 372 0.04 15.52 6.24
N SER A 373 -0.63 15.39 7.38
CA SER A 373 -1.00 16.55 8.20
C SER A 373 0.23 17.27 8.78
N LEU A 374 1.28 16.55 9.15
CA LEU A 374 2.56 17.16 9.57
C LEU A 374 3.23 17.89 8.40
N ALA A 375 3.09 17.37 7.19
CA ALA A 375 3.75 17.86 5.99
C ALA A 375 3.06 19.10 5.37
N ASN A 376 1.73 19.15 5.34
CA ASN A 376 0.94 20.13 4.57
C ASN A 376 0.50 21.38 5.36
N GLY A 377 1.18 21.71 6.45
CA GLY A 377 0.82 22.88 7.25
C GLY A 377 -0.28 22.61 8.29
N GLY A 378 -0.53 21.36 8.64
CA GLY A 378 -1.43 20.96 9.71
C GLY A 378 -2.87 20.67 9.29
N LEU A 379 -3.10 20.37 8.02
CA LEU A 379 -4.40 20.00 7.49
C LEU A 379 -4.49 18.46 7.33
N GLN A 380 -5.49 17.85 7.94
CA GLN A 380 -5.84 16.47 7.67
C GLN A 380 -6.59 16.40 6.34
N VAL A 381 -6.06 15.64 5.39
CA VAL A 381 -6.69 15.37 4.09
C VAL A 381 -7.19 13.93 4.05
N THR A 382 -8.26 13.68 3.31
CA THR A 382 -8.80 12.33 3.14
C THR A 382 -8.02 11.60 2.04
N PRO A 383 -7.35 10.50 2.35
CA PRO A 383 -6.71 9.66 1.33
C PRO A 383 -7.73 9.18 0.29
N HIS A 384 -7.30 9.05 -0.97
CA HIS A 384 -8.19 8.59 -2.02
C HIS A 384 -7.44 7.97 -3.18
N VAL A 385 -8.12 7.08 -3.90
CA VAL A 385 -7.57 6.36 -5.06
C VAL A 385 -8.25 6.74 -6.37
N THR A 386 -9.35 7.51 -6.34
CA THR A 386 -10.03 7.95 -7.56
C THR A 386 -9.87 9.45 -7.80
N SER A 387 -9.90 9.86 -9.08
CA SER A 387 -9.76 11.27 -9.47
C SER A 387 -11.01 12.11 -9.30
N ASN A 388 -12.15 11.54 -8.88
CA ASN A 388 -13.41 12.25 -8.66
C ASN A 388 -13.30 13.26 -7.49
N ALA A 389 -12.90 14.49 -7.80
CA ALA A 389 -12.63 15.55 -6.82
C ALA A 389 -13.87 16.20 -6.18
N ASP A 390 -15.04 16.12 -6.83
CA ASP A 390 -16.19 16.97 -6.52
C ASP A 390 -16.93 16.67 -5.20
N THR A 391 -16.55 15.64 -4.47
CA THR A 391 -17.23 15.21 -3.23
C THR A 391 -16.35 15.28 -1.98
N ARG A 392 -15.12 15.81 -2.07
CA ARG A 392 -14.20 15.79 -0.94
C ARG A 392 -14.39 17.01 -0.05
N GLU A 393 -14.51 16.73 1.26
CA GLU A 393 -14.53 17.78 2.26
C GLU A 393 -13.16 18.48 2.33
N PRO A 394 -13.13 19.81 2.54
CA PRO A 394 -11.88 20.53 2.80
C PRO A 394 -11.13 19.90 3.99
N GLY A 395 -9.80 19.85 3.91
CA GLY A 395 -8.98 19.34 4.99
C GLY A 395 -9.25 20.04 6.34
N ARG A 396 -9.42 19.23 7.40
CA ARG A 396 -9.62 19.74 8.76
C ARG A 396 -8.26 20.11 9.37
N ARG A 397 -8.17 21.32 9.98
CA ARG A 397 -6.95 21.70 10.71
C ARG A 397 -6.82 20.93 12.00
N VAL A 398 -5.70 20.20 12.14
CA VAL A 398 -5.37 19.38 13.32
C VAL A 398 -4.28 19.99 14.18
N ILE A 399 -3.34 20.71 13.58
CA ILE A 399 -2.33 21.54 14.23
C ILE A 399 -2.15 22.85 13.48
N SER A 400 -1.52 23.82 14.10
CA SER A 400 -1.17 25.09 13.48
C SER A 400 -0.07 24.91 12.42
N GLU A 401 -0.04 25.81 11.43
CA GLU A 401 1.03 25.86 10.43
C GLU A 401 2.41 26.04 11.08
N LYS A 402 2.46 26.80 12.19
CA LYS A 402 3.67 27.01 12.99
C LYS A 402 4.19 25.67 13.54
N THR A 403 3.32 24.91 14.20
CA THR A 403 3.70 23.58 14.77
C THR A 403 4.14 22.63 13.66
N SER A 404 3.40 22.56 12.55
CA SER A 404 3.78 21.77 11.37
C SER A 404 5.18 22.18 10.87
N SER A 405 5.46 23.47 10.70
CA SER A 405 6.77 23.95 10.24
C SER A 405 7.91 23.55 11.18
N ILE A 406 7.71 23.66 12.49
CA ILE A 406 8.70 23.26 13.50
C ILE A 406 8.97 21.75 13.41
N VAL A 407 7.92 20.92 13.38
CA VAL A 407 8.04 19.46 13.31
C VAL A 407 8.70 19.02 12.00
N ARG A 408 8.39 19.65 10.86
CA ARG A 408 9.07 19.39 9.58
C ARG A 408 10.58 19.64 9.69
N GLY A 409 10.99 20.75 10.30
CA GLY A 409 12.41 21.05 10.55
C GLY A 409 13.08 19.98 11.44
N MET A 410 12.40 19.53 12.51
CA MET A 410 12.91 18.45 13.35
C MET A 410 13.04 17.12 12.59
N LEU A 411 12.05 16.77 11.75
CA LEU A 411 12.09 15.55 10.92
C LEU A 411 13.15 15.62 9.82
N GLN A 412 13.48 16.81 9.35
CA GLN A 412 14.61 16.99 8.44
C GLN A 412 15.93 16.69 9.12
N THR A 413 16.15 17.12 10.38
CA THR A 413 17.39 16.79 11.12
C THR A 413 17.52 15.29 11.38
N VAL A 414 16.40 14.53 11.50
CA VAL A 414 16.43 13.07 11.58
C VAL A 414 17.08 12.46 10.33
N VAL A 415 16.83 13.03 9.16
CA VAL A 415 17.40 12.55 7.89
C VAL A 415 18.79 13.13 7.66
N ASP A 416 19.00 14.41 7.93
CA ASP A 416 20.28 15.07 7.67
C ASP A 416 21.39 14.60 8.63
N GLU A 417 21.08 14.34 9.90
CA GLU A 417 22.08 14.13 10.96
C GLU A 417 21.74 12.97 11.92
N GLY A 418 20.59 12.32 11.75
CA GLY A 418 20.07 11.32 12.68
C GLY A 418 19.87 9.93 12.06
N THR A 419 18.92 9.20 12.64
CA THR A 419 18.61 7.80 12.31
C THR A 419 17.99 7.60 10.91
N GLY A 420 17.74 8.66 10.16
CA GLY A 420 17.11 8.59 8.82
C GLY A 420 18.09 8.81 7.67
N HIS A 421 19.40 8.79 7.88
CA HIS A 421 20.38 9.26 6.91
C HIS A 421 20.41 8.46 5.57
N PHE A 422 19.99 7.21 5.55
CA PHE A 422 19.86 6.42 4.32
C PHE A 422 18.65 6.79 3.46
N ALA A 423 17.75 7.65 3.97
CA ALA A 423 16.65 8.21 3.19
C ALA A 423 17.02 9.51 2.43
N ARG A 424 18.26 9.99 2.51
CA ARG A 424 18.69 11.20 1.80
C ARG A 424 18.58 11.03 0.29
N ILE A 425 18.06 12.05 -0.38
CA ILE A 425 17.91 12.08 -1.83
C ILE A 425 18.78 13.20 -2.39
N PRO A 426 19.72 12.93 -3.30
CA PRO A 426 20.56 13.95 -3.90
C PRO A 426 19.73 15.08 -4.51
N GLY A 427 20.04 16.33 -4.14
CA GLY A 427 19.35 17.51 -4.63
C GLY A 427 18.04 17.86 -3.93
N TYR A 428 17.60 17.08 -2.92
CA TYR A 428 16.36 17.36 -2.20
C TYR A 428 16.56 17.36 -0.69
N THR A 429 15.82 18.22 0.00
CA THR A 429 15.63 18.09 1.45
C THR A 429 14.59 17.02 1.72
N VAL A 430 14.86 16.14 2.69
CA VAL A 430 13.96 15.05 3.09
C VAL A 430 13.65 15.18 4.58
N ALA A 431 12.40 15.02 4.96
CA ALA A 431 11.97 14.92 6.34
C ALA A 431 11.28 13.57 6.58
N GLY A 432 11.66 12.87 7.65
CA GLY A 432 11.10 11.54 7.88
C GLY A 432 11.48 10.94 9.21
N LYS A 433 10.99 9.73 9.47
CA LYS A 433 11.23 9.00 10.71
C LYS A 433 11.31 7.49 10.46
N THR A 434 12.29 6.87 11.07
CA THR A 434 12.44 5.41 11.16
C THR A 434 11.50 4.82 12.21
N GLY A 435 11.05 3.60 11.97
CA GLY A 435 10.32 2.77 12.92
C GLY A 435 10.93 1.38 13.01
N THR A 436 10.96 0.85 14.23
CA THR A 436 11.27 -0.55 14.51
C THR A 436 10.33 -0.94 15.64
N ALA A 437 9.26 -1.65 15.29
CA ALA A 437 8.19 -2.01 16.22
C ALA A 437 8.18 -3.52 16.44
N GLN A 438 8.26 -3.95 17.68
CA GLN A 438 8.16 -5.35 18.07
C GLN A 438 6.71 -5.80 17.92
N LYS A 439 6.50 -6.99 17.39
CA LYS A 439 5.16 -7.56 17.22
C LYS A 439 4.69 -8.25 18.49
N VAL A 440 3.41 -8.10 18.79
CA VAL A 440 2.75 -8.88 19.83
C VAL A 440 2.46 -10.27 19.29
N ASP A 441 2.95 -11.29 19.95
CA ASP A 441 2.62 -12.69 19.64
C ASP A 441 1.13 -12.92 19.98
N PRO A 442 0.29 -13.29 18.97
CA PRO A 442 -1.14 -13.47 19.18
C PRO A 442 -1.50 -14.65 20.11
N GLU A 443 -0.59 -15.62 20.29
CA GLU A 443 -0.82 -16.78 21.18
C GLU A 443 -0.57 -16.44 22.64
N THR A 444 0.46 -15.65 22.91
CA THR A 444 0.87 -15.32 24.28
C THR A 444 0.33 -13.96 24.75
N GLY A 445 0.05 -13.04 23.83
CA GLY A 445 -0.32 -11.65 24.12
C GLY A 445 0.85 -10.79 24.61
N PHE A 446 2.08 -11.29 24.53
CA PHE A 446 3.31 -10.56 24.86
C PHE A 446 4.10 -10.24 23.60
N TYR A 447 5.07 -9.32 23.71
CA TYR A 447 5.99 -9.02 22.62
C TYR A 447 6.84 -10.26 22.30
N GLY A 448 6.85 -10.62 21.01
CA GLY A 448 7.65 -11.71 20.44
C GLY A 448 9.01 -11.22 19.94
N ASP A 449 9.72 -12.10 19.22
CA ASP A 449 11.03 -11.78 18.60
C ASP A 449 10.90 -11.21 17.19
N GLU A 450 9.66 -10.96 16.72
CA GLU A 450 9.35 -10.48 15.39
C GLU A 450 9.15 -8.96 15.39
N TYR A 451 9.53 -8.30 14.30
CA TYR A 451 9.48 -6.85 14.17
C TYR A 451 8.83 -6.43 12.86
N VAL A 452 8.19 -5.26 12.88
CA VAL A 452 7.88 -4.47 11.69
C VAL A 452 8.87 -3.32 11.63
N THR A 453 9.62 -3.24 10.54
CA THR A 453 10.65 -2.24 10.35
C THR A 453 10.21 -1.27 9.25
N SER A 454 10.23 0.03 9.52
CA SER A 454 9.62 1.00 8.62
C SER A 454 10.40 2.31 8.50
N PHE A 455 10.14 3.02 7.42
CA PHE A 455 10.47 4.42 7.24
C PHE A 455 9.27 5.15 6.61
N ILE A 456 8.94 6.32 7.15
CA ILE A 456 7.95 7.22 6.59
C ILE A 456 8.55 8.62 6.49
N GLY A 457 8.34 9.28 5.36
CA GLY A 457 8.88 10.61 5.13
C GLY A 457 8.23 11.30 3.94
N PHE A 458 8.61 12.54 3.75
CA PHE A 458 8.14 13.39 2.66
C PHE A 458 9.26 14.26 2.11
N ALA A 459 9.11 14.67 0.87
CA ALA A 459 10.07 15.53 0.17
C ALA A 459 9.36 16.44 -0.86
N PRO A 460 9.94 17.64 -1.12
CA PRO A 460 10.95 18.35 -0.35
C PRO A 460 10.49 18.68 1.08
N ALA A 461 11.41 18.79 2.07
CA ALA A 461 11.02 19.03 3.46
C ALA A 461 10.34 20.40 3.69
N HIS A 462 10.71 21.42 2.90
CA HIS A 462 10.21 22.78 3.05
C HIS A 462 8.90 23.06 2.31
N ASP A 463 8.68 22.37 1.18
CA ASP A 463 7.47 22.44 0.36
C ASP A 463 7.05 21.03 -0.07
N PRO A 464 6.53 20.21 0.88
CA PRO A 464 6.27 18.81 0.67
C PRO A 464 5.29 18.54 -0.48
N LYS A 465 5.71 17.71 -1.44
CA LYS A 465 4.89 17.32 -2.59
C LYS A 465 4.38 15.90 -2.46
N TYR A 466 5.28 15.00 -2.08
CA TYR A 466 4.96 13.58 -1.93
C TYR A 466 5.45 13.07 -0.58
N LEU A 467 4.68 12.13 -0.05
CA LEU A 467 4.97 11.32 1.13
C LEU A 467 5.09 9.87 0.69
N ALA A 468 6.00 9.12 1.28
CA ALA A 468 6.04 7.67 1.12
C ALA A 468 6.21 6.98 2.48
N LEU A 469 5.57 5.83 2.62
CA LEU A 469 5.75 4.86 3.70
C LEU A 469 6.27 3.57 3.10
N ILE A 470 7.34 3.03 3.66
CA ILE A 470 7.87 1.69 3.37
C ILE A 470 7.94 0.94 4.70
N ALA A 471 7.45 -0.29 4.71
CA ALA A 471 7.58 -1.19 5.86
C ALA A 471 7.90 -2.61 5.41
N VAL A 472 8.81 -3.27 6.12
CA VAL A 472 9.17 -4.67 5.94
C VAL A 472 8.77 -5.45 7.19
N ASP A 473 8.00 -6.50 7.00
CA ASP A 473 7.46 -7.36 8.04
C ASP A 473 8.41 -8.52 8.30
N GLU A 474 8.81 -8.70 9.56
CA GLU A 474 9.67 -9.79 10.03
C GLU A 474 11.01 -9.92 9.26
N PRO A 475 11.79 -8.84 9.06
CA PRO A 475 13.11 -8.95 8.44
C PRO A 475 14.04 -9.77 9.32
N GLN A 476 14.84 -10.68 8.72
CA GLN A 476 15.69 -11.61 9.47
C GLN A 476 17.16 -11.19 9.52
N LYS A 477 17.65 -10.41 8.53
CA LYS A 477 19.07 -10.06 8.41
C LYS A 477 19.44 -8.74 9.09
N ALA A 478 18.50 -7.82 9.23
CA ALA A 478 18.67 -6.54 9.92
C ALA A 478 17.35 -6.10 10.56
N LEU A 479 17.40 -5.31 11.64
CA LEU A 479 16.20 -4.91 12.38
C LEU A 479 15.90 -3.40 12.29
N TRP A 480 16.88 -2.57 11.91
CA TRP A 480 16.74 -1.12 11.98
C TRP A 480 16.08 -0.53 10.73
N GLY A 481 15.08 0.34 10.93
CA GLY A 481 14.38 1.03 9.85
C GLY A 481 15.28 1.85 8.93
N GLU A 482 16.37 2.37 9.46
CA GLU A 482 17.38 3.08 8.67
C GLU A 482 18.07 2.19 7.64
N VAL A 483 18.29 0.91 7.96
CA VAL A 483 18.98 -0.05 7.10
C VAL A 483 17.99 -0.73 6.14
N VAL A 484 16.82 -1.15 6.67
CA VAL A 484 15.88 -2.01 5.94
C VAL A 484 14.92 -1.21 5.06
N ALA A 485 14.35 -0.11 5.56
CA ALA A 485 13.27 0.59 4.89
C ALA A 485 13.68 1.94 4.25
N ALA A 486 14.66 2.65 4.85
CA ALA A 486 15.06 3.96 4.36
C ALA A 486 15.70 3.94 2.96
N PRO A 487 16.52 2.93 2.55
CA PRO A 487 17.02 2.86 1.17
C PRO A 487 15.90 2.66 0.14
N ALA A 488 14.93 1.81 0.42
CA ALA A 488 13.77 1.62 -0.46
C ALA A 488 12.93 2.90 -0.59
N PHE A 489 12.75 3.64 0.53
CA PHE A 489 12.14 4.97 0.50
C PHE A 489 12.93 5.93 -0.40
N GLN A 490 14.27 5.99 -0.26
CA GLN A 490 15.14 6.84 -1.07
C GLN A 490 14.92 6.59 -2.58
N ASN A 491 14.89 5.32 -2.99
CA ASN A 491 14.70 4.91 -4.38
C ASN A 491 13.32 5.36 -4.89
N VAL A 492 12.24 4.98 -4.18
CA VAL A 492 10.86 5.29 -4.57
C VAL A 492 10.60 6.78 -4.61
N MET A 493 11.01 7.51 -3.55
CA MET A 493 10.78 8.95 -3.49
C MET A 493 11.66 9.71 -4.48
N GLY A 494 12.92 9.32 -4.66
CA GLY A 494 13.82 9.91 -5.65
C GLY A 494 13.29 9.74 -7.08
N PHE A 495 12.79 8.54 -7.42
CA PHE A 495 12.11 8.29 -8.67
C PHE A 495 10.86 9.17 -8.82
N THR A 496 9.99 9.20 -7.81
CA THR A 496 8.74 9.97 -7.82
C THR A 496 8.96 11.45 -8.07
N LEU A 497 9.92 12.07 -7.34
CA LEU A 497 10.25 13.48 -7.51
C LEU A 497 10.79 13.77 -8.93
N GLY A 498 11.66 12.92 -9.43
CA GLY A 498 12.20 13.04 -10.80
C GLY A 498 11.12 12.87 -11.87
N TYR A 499 10.26 11.87 -11.70
CA TYR A 499 9.17 11.55 -12.64
C TYR A 499 8.15 12.70 -12.77
N TYR A 500 7.74 13.29 -11.65
CA TYR A 500 6.84 14.44 -11.65
C TYR A 500 7.54 15.79 -11.85
N ASN A 501 8.84 15.78 -12.17
CA ASN A 501 9.64 16.99 -12.40
C ASN A 501 9.57 17.99 -11.23
N VAL A 502 9.55 17.50 -9.99
CA VAL A 502 9.64 18.37 -8.81
C VAL A 502 11.03 19.03 -8.81
N PRO A 503 11.11 20.36 -8.75
CA PRO A 503 12.42 21.02 -8.75
C PRO A 503 13.25 20.66 -7.51
N PRO A 504 14.56 20.38 -7.63
CA PRO A 504 15.44 20.28 -6.48
C PRO A 504 15.42 21.55 -5.63
N ASP A 505 15.41 21.40 -4.31
CA ASP A 505 15.39 22.49 -3.33
C ASP A 505 16.71 22.62 -2.54
N ARG A 506 17.71 21.78 -2.87
CA ARG A 506 19.04 21.76 -2.25
C ARG A 506 20.09 21.85 -3.34
N GLU A 507 21.09 22.76 -3.15
CA GLU A 507 22.28 22.74 -4.01
C GLU A 507 23.09 21.48 -3.70
N GLY A 508 23.52 20.77 -4.77
CA GLY A 508 24.32 19.55 -4.65
C GLY A 508 25.59 19.81 -3.86
N THR A 509 25.70 19.24 -2.69
CA THR A 509 26.89 19.30 -1.85
C THR A 509 27.57 17.92 -1.82
N LYS A 510 28.85 17.85 -1.42
CA LYS A 510 29.53 16.55 -1.23
C LYS A 510 28.86 15.61 -0.21
N ASN A 511 27.91 16.12 0.58
CA ASN A 511 27.09 15.33 1.50
C ASN A 511 25.84 14.72 0.82
N ASP A 512 25.64 15.00 -0.48
CA ASP A 512 24.54 14.43 -1.27
C ASP A 512 24.93 13.13 -1.97
N ASP A 513 26.18 12.69 -1.85
CA ASP A 513 26.52 11.34 -2.25
C ASP A 513 25.64 10.37 -1.45
N PRO A 514 25.00 9.40 -2.12
CA PRO A 514 24.26 8.37 -1.39
C PRO A 514 25.18 7.79 -0.32
N PRO A 515 24.71 7.60 0.91
CA PRO A 515 25.52 6.94 1.92
C PRO A 515 26.02 5.61 1.34
N PRO A 516 27.24 5.18 1.67
CA PRO A 516 27.69 3.86 1.25
C PRO A 516 26.65 2.84 1.65
N ASP A 517 26.43 1.85 0.79
CA ASP A 517 25.48 0.77 1.05
C ASP A 517 25.60 0.32 2.51
N PRO A 518 24.47 0.13 3.23
CA PRO A 518 24.52 -0.25 4.62
C PRO A 518 25.33 -1.54 4.70
N VAL A 519 26.51 -1.45 5.29
CA VAL A 519 27.30 -2.65 5.57
C VAL A 519 26.46 -3.42 6.58
N LEU A 520 25.91 -4.55 6.17
CA LEU A 520 25.26 -5.50 7.06
C LEU A 520 26.28 -5.78 8.17
N ALA A 521 26.03 -5.23 9.36
CA ALA A 521 26.87 -5.53 10.51
C ALA A 521 26.76 -7.04 10.73
N PRO A 522 27.87 -7.81 10.67
CA PRO A 522 27.79 -9.26 10.65
C PRO A 522 27.18 -9.88 11.92
N ASP A 523 26.90 -9.12 12.96
CA ASP A 523 26.52 -9.58 14.28
C ASP A 523 25.57 -8.62 15.03
N ALA A 524 24.52 -8.11 14.41
CA ALA A 524 23.34 -7.69 15.16
C ALA A 524 22.55 -8.95 15.56
N LYS A 525 23.20 -9.85 16.31
CA LYS A 525 22.55 -11.01 16.89
C LYS A 525 21.58 -10.58 17.97
N LYS A 526 20.41 -11.19 17.94
CA LYS A 526 19.29 -11.18 18.87
C LYS A 526 19.61 -11.33 20.38
N GLU A 527 20.84 -11.23 20.82
CA GLU A 527 21.21 -11.72 22.16
C GLU A 527 21.18 -10.67 23.30
N ASP A 528 21.03 -9.37 23.04
CA ASP A 528 21.21 -8.39 24.12
C ASP A 528 20.09 -7.34 24.35
N SER A 529 18.90 -7.50 23.80
CA SER A 529 17.87 -6.45 23.95
C SER A 529 16.67 -6.76 24.85
N ILE A 530 16.70 -7.86 25.65
CA ILE A 530 15.64 -8.10 26.65
C ILE A 530 16.23 -8.81 27.88
N ARG A 531 16.51 -8.06 28.95
CA ARG A 531 16.38 -8.50 30.31
C ARG A 531 15.65 -7.47 31.15
#